data_edfe9a8160262dcdf29779c6ec03423e
#
_entry.id   edfe9a8160262dcdf29779c6ec03423e
#
_cell.length_a   1.000
_cell.length_b   1.000
_cell.length_c   1.000
_cell.angle_alpha   90.00
_cell.angle_beta   90.00
_cell.angle_gamma   90.00
#
_symmetry.space_group_name_H-M   'P 1'
#
loop_
_entity.id
_entity.type
_entity.pdbx_description
1 polymer ?
#
loop_
_entity_poly.entity_id
_entity_poly.type
_entity_poly.pdbx_seq_one_letter_code
_entity_poly.pdbx_strand_id
1 'polypeptide(L)'
;MNKLGGMKQIIWFVRTYIVLMIIFILQKPLFMLVTHGASQMSWGEVFAEMMPVMFHGLRIDLSMAGYLMLLPGLLLLANVWIRQEFIRPIFNTYMGIIAVATAFCFVLNAVLYPYWCFPLDSMPFFYFFTSPADAFASASFGEIALGILALAAISALIWWMLRMPKPRRDRYGRRDYRNEGLDCHRVRTSIIVFVMTALLIIPIRGGFTVATTNTGTAYFSQLSYLNHSAVNPMFSLLESMTRQQNFEDQYRYMDAAEANKIFRTMVSQSDENTYPILSDEARKHAPDILLVVMESFASDLLPSIGTQKDVAVCLDSIAQQGILFNRFYANSFRTDRGLVAILSGYPAQPTMSIMKDPNKSSHLPSISKSLVKYKNYQTAYYYGGDINFTNQRSYLISQGFQHITSDQDFPIEQRLSKWGVHDHIVADRLMYDIEHEKPTGRPVFRVFQTSSSHEPFEVPYSRLKDKRLNAFAYTDSVMGAIVRRYRKLPKWKSTLIIFVPDHVGGYKEHLDNGDRSRYQIPLILTGGAIAHPMKIKLIGSQQDIAATLLGQLGVEHKDFLFSKNMLSDATPKFAFFTVNDAFGVVSEENSLIFDNKSKKVLYDKGTKPGYNIKRGQAYLQKLYDDISTK
;
A
#
# COMPACT_ATOMS: atom_id res chain seq x y z
N MET A 1 -44.86 4.09 -34.84
CA MET A 1 -44.54 4.43 -33.43
C MET A 1 -44.21 3.16 -32.68
N ASN A 2 -42.95 2.73 -32.67
CA ASN A 2 -42.40 1.76 -31.68
C ASN A 2 -40.87 1.75 -31.72
N LYS A 3 -40.25 2.91 -31.44
CA LYS A 3 -38.78 3.05 -31.28
C LYS A 3 -38.27 2.59 -29.90
N LEU A 4 -39.11 2.09 -29.01
CA LEU A 4 -38.82 1.82 -27.60
C LEU A 4 -38.57 0.33 -27.25
N GLY A 5 -38.77 -0.61 -28.16
CA GLY A 5 -38.59 -2.04 -27.87
C GLY A 5 -37.15 -2.40 -27.45
N GLY A 6 -36.17 -2.04 -28.26
CA GLY A 6 -34.76 -2.34 -27.99
C GLY A 6 -34.10 -1.46 -26.95
N MET A 7 -34.73 -0.37 -26.50
CA MET A 7 -34.18 0.51 -25.45
C MET A 7 -34.46 0.03 -24.03
N LYS A 8 -35.40 -0.87 -23.81
CA LYS A 8 -35.78 -1.30 -22.44
C LYS A 8 -34.61 -1.95 -21.69
N GLN A 9 -33.90 -2.88 -22.31
CA GLN A 9 -32.78 -3.58 -21.70
C GLN A 9 -31.63 -2.61 -21.35
N ILE A 10 -31.35 -1.67 -22.26
CA ILE A 10 -30.34 -0.61 -22.06
C ILE A 10 -30.75 0.29 -20.88
N ILE A 11 -32.01 0.74 -20.84
CA ILE A 11 -32.55 1.56 -19.75
C ILE A 11 -32.44 0.80 -18.41
N TRP A 12 -32.79 -0.49 -18.40
CA TRP A 12 -32.71 -1.34 -17.24
C TRP A 12 -31.25 -1.51 -16.76
N PHE A 13 -30.32 -1.70 -17.67
CA PHE A 13 -28.90 -1.80 -17.37
C PHE A 13 -28.42 -0.52 -16.69
N VAL A 14 -28.62 0.63 -17.33
CA VAL A 14 -28.21 1.95 -16.81
C VAL A 14 -28.87 2.25 -15.47
N ARG A 15 -30.22 2.05 -15.38
CA ARG A 15 -30.96 2.26 -14.13
C ARG A 15 -30.40 1.41 -12.99
N THR A 16 -30.19 0.12 -13.22
CA THR A 16 -29.71 -0.79 -12.15
C THR A 16 -28.33 -0.39 -11.67
N TYR A 17 -27.41 -0.03 -12.59
CA TYR A 17 -26.09 0.45 -12.24
C TYR A 17 -26.15 1.75 -11.46
N ILE A 18 -26.93 2.74 -11.90
CA ILE A 18 -27.10 4.02 -11.20
C ILE A 18 -27.71 3.81 -9.79
N VAL A 19 -28.71 2.94 -9.67
CA VAL A 19 -29.34 2.66 -8.37
C VAL A 19 -28.33 2.01 -7.41
N LEU A 20 -27.50 1.07 -7.86
CA LEU A 20 -26.42 0.50 -7.05
C LEU A 20 -25.44 1.58 -6.61
N MET A 21 -25.05 2.46 -7.52
CA MET A 21 -24.18 3.59 -7.19
C MET A 21 -24.78 4.52 -6.13
N ILE A 22 -26.05 4.89 -6.28
CA ILE A 22 -26.74 5.73 -5.30
C ILE A 22 -26.78 5.06 -3.93
N ILE A 23 -27.06 3.76 -3.86
CA ILE A 23 -27.07 2.99 -2.63
C ILE A 23 -25.70 3.05 -1.96
N PHE A 24 -24.61 2.77 -2.68
CA PHE A 24 -23.26 2.77 -2.13
C PHE A 24 -22.79 4.18 -1.71
N ILE A 25 -23.12 5.20 -2.48
CA ILE A 25 -22.79 6.58 -2.13
C ILE A 25 -23.52 7.00 -0.84
N LEU A 26 -24.84 6.71 -0.72
CA LEU A 26 -25.64 7.10 0.43
C LEU A 26 -25.32 6.30 1.70
N GLN A 27 -24.74 5.11 1.58
CA GLN A 27 -24.24 4.35 2.74
C GLN A 27 -23.20 5.13 3.56
N LYS A 28 -22.36 5.95 2.91
CA LYS A 28 -21.25 6.66 3.55
C LYS A 28 -21.73 7.72 4.55
N PRO A 29 -22.56 8.71 4.16
CA PRO A 29 -23.08 9.68 5.14
C PRO A 29 -23.92 8.99 6.22
N LEU A 30 -24.69 7.95 5.88
CA LEU A 30 -25.45 7.20 6.88
C LEU A 30 -24.53 6.49 7.88
N PHE A 31 -23.43 5.88 7.41
CA PHE A 31 -22.41 5.30 8.27
C PHE A 31 -21.81 6.35 9.20
N MET A 32 -21.44 7.54 8.70
CA MET A 32 -20.88 8.63 9.50
C MET A 32 -21.84 9.11 10.58
N LEU A 33 -23.14 9.18 10.28
CA LEU A 33 -24.17 9.56 11.26
C LEU A 33 -24.32 8.51 12.37
N VAL A 34 -24.37 7.23 12.00
CA VAL A 34 -24.56 6.12 12.96
C VAL A 34 -23.32 5.89 13.84
N THR A 35 -22.13 6.06 13.29
CA THR A 35 -20.85 5.80 13.98
C THR A 35 -20.17 7.07 14.52
N HIS A 36 -20.90 8.21 14.58
CA HIS A 36 -20.37 9.50 15.04
C HIS A 36 -19.61 9.41 16.36
N GLY A 37 -20.11 8.63 17.32
CA GLY A 37 -19.48 8.46 18.64
C GLY A 37 -18.04 7.90 18.60
N ALA A 38 -17.66 7.22 17.50
CA ALA A 38 -16.31 6.70 17.27
C ALA A 38 -15.39 7.69 16.54
N SER A 39 -15.92 8.85 16.08
CA SER A 39 -15.17 9.77 15.20
C SER A 39 -14.26 10.75 15.94
N GLN A 40 -14.53 11.06 17.21
CA GLN A 40 -13.92 12.15 17.97
C GLN A 40 -14.08 13.54 17.31
N MET A 41 -15.00 13.68 16.35
CA MET A 41 -15.29 14.90 15.59
C MET A 41 -16.58 15.55 16.10
N SER A 42 -16.69 16.86 15.98
CA SER A 42 -17.95 17.57 16.19
C SER A 42 -18.94 17.27 15.05
N TRP A 43 -20.24 17.44 15.31
CA TRP A 43 -21.27 17.27 14.26
C TRP A 43 -21.05 18.19 13.05
N GLY A 44 -20.57 19.42 13.28
CA GLY A 44 -20.25 20.36 12.19
C GLY A 44 -19.15 19.84 11.27
N GLU A 45 -18.09 19.28 11.83
CA GLU A 45 -16.98 18.67 11.06
C GLU A 45 -17.46 17.43 10.31
N VAL A 46 -18.27 16.56 10.94
CA VAL A 46 -18.82 15.36 10.27
C VAL A 46 -19.66 15.76 9.05
N PHE A 47 -20.54 16.76 9.16
CA PHE A 47 -21.33 17.24 8.03
C PHE A 47 -20.47 17.86 6.92
N ALA A 48 -19.42 18.60 7.27
CA ALA A 48 -18.50 19.20 6.30
C ALA A 48 -17.74 18.13 5.49
N GLU A 49 -17.38 17.00 6.13
CA GLU A 49 -16.60 15.94 5.52
C GLU A 49 -17.43 14.89 4.75
N MET A 50 -18.76 14.92 4.81
CA MET A 50 -19.60 13.96 4.09
C MET A 50 -19.38 13.97 2.57
N MET A 51 -19.28 15.15 1.97
CA MET A 51 -19.04 15.27 0.51
C MET A 51 -17.67 14.77 0.10
N PRO A 52 -16.55 15.16 0.76
CA PRO A 52 -15.24 14.57 0.54
C PRO A 52 -15.23 13.04 0.64
N VAL A 53 -15.84 12.47 1.69
CA VAL A 53 -15.95 11.03 1.92
C VAL A 53 -16.68 10.32 0.76
N MET A 54 -17.82 10.86 0.32
CA MET A 54 -18.56 10.32 -0.83
C MET A 54 -17.72 10.36 -2.11
N PHE A 55 -17.03 11.46 -2.37
CA PHE A 55 -16.21 11.66 -3.55
C PHE A 55 -15.03 10.67 -3.61
N HIS A 56 -14.26 10.58 -2.53
CA HIS A 56 -13.09 9.70 -2.48
C HIS A 56 -13.45 8.21 -2.47
N GLY A 57 -14.65 7.83 -1.99
CA GLY A 57 -15.15 6.46 -2.07
C GLY A 57 -15.71 6.06 -3.43
N LEU A 58 -15.96 7.00 -4.35
CA LEU A 58 -16.67 6.78 -5.61
C LEU A 58 -15.99 5.72 -6.49
N ARG A 59 -14.67 5.67 -6.54
CA ARG A 59 -13.91 4.70 -7.35
C ARG A 59 -14.17 3.26 -6.90
N ILE A 60 -14.23 3.02 -5.60
CA ILE A 60 -14.55 1.70 -5.03
C ILE A 60 -16.01 1.34 -5.27
N ASP A 61 -16.92 2.29 -5.16
CA ASP A 61 -18.35 2.08 -5.42
C ASP A 61 -18.63 1.70 -6.88
N LEU A 62 -17.97 2.41 -7.83
CA LEU A 62 -18.04 2.08 -9.26
C LEU A 62 -17.54 0.66 -9.54
N SER A 63 -16.44 0.27 -8.88
CA SER A 63 -15.87 -1.07 -9.01
C SER A 63 -16.85 -2.13 -8.47
N MET A 64 -17.36 -1.93 -7.25
CA MET A 64 -18.30 -2.88 -6.63
C MET A 64 -19.61 -2.99 -7.40
N ALA A 65 -20.18 -1.86 -7.83
CA ALA A 65 -21.37 -1.87 -8.69
C ALA A 65 -21.10 -2.60 -10.02
N GLY A 66 -19.90 -2.45 -10.58
CA GLY A 66 -19.46 -3.17 -11.78
C GLY A 66 -19.48 -4.69 -11.58
N TYR A 67 -18.89 -5.18 -10.49
CA TYR A 67 -18.92 -6.62 -10.16
C TYR A 67 -20.36 -7.15 -10.05
N LEU A 68 -21.22 -6.43 -9.33
CA LEU A 68 -22.62 -6.84 -9.12
C LEU A 68 -23.46 -6.76 -10.38
N MET A 69 -23.05 -5.97 -11.37
CA MET A 69 -23.75 -5.82 -12.65
C MET A 69 -23.37 -6.85 -13.71
N LEU A 70 -22.35 -7.67 -13.52
CA LEU A 70 -21.93 -8.67 -14.52
C LEU A 70 -23.07 -9.66 -14.83
N LEU A 71 -23.65 -10.30 -13.81
CA LEU A 71 -24.76 -11.23 -14.02
C LEU A 71 -26.04 -10.54 -14.51
N PRO A 72 -26.50 -9.41 -13.97
CA PRO A 72 -27.58 -8.62 -14.53
C PRO A 72 -27.39 -8.25 -16.00
N GLY A 73 -26.18 -7.86 -16.39
CA GLY A 73 -25.84 -7.56 -17.79
C GLY A 73 -26.08 -8.77 -18.71
N LEU A 74 -25.62 -9.96 -18.29
CA LEU A 74 -25.85 -11.21 -19.01
C LEU A 74 -27.34 -11.60 -19.04
N LEU A 75 -28.05 -11.41 -17.93
CA LEU A 75 -29.50 -11.66 -17.88
C LEU A 75 -30.29 -10.71 -18.78
N LEU A 76 -29.88 -9.44 -18.85
CA LEU A 76 -30.50 -8.47 -19.76
C LEU A 76 -30.16 -8.77 -21.23
N LEU A 77 -28.98 -9.28 -21.52
CA LEU A 77 -28.61 -9.79 -22.84
C LEU A 77 -29.49 -10.99 -23.23
N ALA A 78 -29.64 -11.95 -22.33
CA ALA A 78 -30.55 -13.09 -22.53
C ALA A 78 -32.00 -12.64 -22.70
N ASN A 79 -32.44 -11.58 -22.01
CA ASN A 79 -33.79 -11.03 -22.10
C ASN A 79 -34.13 -10.40 -23.46
N VAL A 80 -33.15 -10.19 -24.35
CA VAL A 80 -33.38 -9.79 -25.75
C VAL A 80 -33.98 -10.96 -26.56
N TRP A 81 -33.63 -12.19 -26.20
CA TRP A 81 -33.99 -13.42 -26.92
C TRP A 81 -35.00 -14.25 -26.16
N ILE A 82 -34.99 -14.20 -24.85
CA ILE A 82 -35.86 -14.97 -23.94
C ILE A 82 -36.91 -14.02 -23.35
N ARG A 83 -38.14 -14.53 -23.19
CA ARG A 83 -39.25 -13.74 -22.64
C ARG A 83 -38.94 -13.26 -21.22
N GLN A 84 -39.33 -12.04 -20.92
CA GLN A 84 -39.11 -11.39 -19.61
C GLN A 84 -39.70 -12.20 -18.44
N GLU A 85 -40.75 -12.97 -18.66
CA GLU A 85 -41.38 -13.81 -17.62
C GLU A 85 -40.44 -14.87 -17.05
N PHE A 86 -39.49 -15.39 -17.86
CA PHE A 86 -38.47 -16.34 -17.40
C PHE A 86 -37.25 -15.65 -16.79
N ILE A 87 -36.82 -14.52 -17.36
CA ILE A 87 -35.64 -13.81 -16.89
C ILE A 87 -35.91 -13.02 -15.59
N ARG A 88 -37.10 -12.41 -15.47
CA ARG A 88 -37.47 -11.57 -14.34
C ARG A 88 -37.40 -12.28 -12.97
N PRO A 89 -37.89 -13.52 -12.77
CA PRO A 89 -37.71 -14.20 -11.49
C PRO A 89 -36.23 -14.34 -11.11
N ILE A 90 -35.41 -14.81 -12.06
CA ILE A 90 -33.95 -14.99 -11.86
C ILE A 90 -33.30 -13.65 -11.50
N PHE A 91 -33.58 -12.60 -12.27
CA PHE A 91 -33.08 -11.26 -12.02
C PHE A 91 -33.46 -10.74 -10.62
N ASN A 92 -34.76 -10.86 -10.26
CA ASN A 92 -35.26 -10.36 -8.97
C ASN A 92 -34.77 -11.20 -7.78
N THR A 93 -34.57 -12.49 -7.94
CA THR A 93 -33.95 -13.34 -6.92
C THR A 93 -32.49 -12.93 -6.69
N TYR A 94 -31.73 -12.76 -7.78
CA TYR A 94 -30.34 -12.26 -7.68
C TYR A 94 -30.28 -10.89 -6.99
N MET A 95 -31.13 -9.94 -7.41
CA MET A 95 -31.20 -8.63 -6.77
C MET A 95 -31.64 -8.71 -5.31
N GLY A 96 -32.45 -9.69 -4.94
CA GLY A 96 -32.80 -9.97 -3.54
C GLY A 96 -31.58 -10.43 -2.73
N ILE A 97 -30.78 -11.34 -3.27
CA ILE A 97 -29.54 -11.80 -2.63
C ILE A 97 -28.57 -10.62 -2.46
N ILE A 98 -28.38 -9.80 -3.52
CA ILE A 98 -27.51 -8.62 -3.46
C ILE A 98 -28.03 -7.60 -2.44
N ALA A 99 -29.34 -7.39 -2.35
CA ALA A 99 -29.95 -6.48 -1.39
C ALA A 99 -29.64 -6.92 0.06
N VAL A 100 -29.82 -8.21 0.36
CA VAL A 100 -29.51 -8.79 1.68
C VAL A 100 -28.00 -8.69 1.97
N ALA A 101 -27.15 -9.09 1.02
CA ALA A 101 -25.69 -9.05 1.20
C ALA A 101 -25.19 -7.61 1.41
N THR A 102 -25.67 -6.65 0.64
CA THR A 102 -25.29 -5.23 0.77
C THR A 102 -25.75 -4.66 2.11
N ALA A 103 -27.00 -4.92 2.51
CA ALA A 103 -27.55 -4.48 3.79
C ALA A 103 -26.79 -5.12 4.97
N PHE A 104 -26.48 -6.41 4.85
CA PHE A 104 -25.72 -7.15 5.87
C PHE A 104 -24.31 -6.57 6.07
N CYS A 105 -23.55 -6.36 4.98
CA CYS A 105 -22.23 -5.74 5.07
C CYS A 105 -22.29 -4.34 5.68
N PHE A 106 -23.32 -3.54 5.31
CA PHE A 106 -23.47 -2.19 5.86
C PHE A 106 -23.81 -2.21 7.35
N VAL A 107 -24.80 -2.99 7.77
CA VAL A 107 -25.22 -3.08 9.18
C VAL A 107 -24.11 -3.64 10.04
N LEU A 108 -23.45 -4.72 9.58
CA LEU A 108 -22.34 -5.33 10.31
C LEU A 108 -21.17 -4.37 10.45
N ASN A 109 -20.81 -3.65 9.36
CA ASN A 109 -19.77 -2.62 9.41
C ASN A 109 -20.10 -1.51 10.42
N ALA A 110 -21.34 -1.01 10.42
CA ALA A 110 -21.75 0.06 11.33
C ALA A 110 -21.77 -0.38 12.81
N VAL A 111 -22.17 -1.63 13.07
CA VAL A 111 -22.20 -2.19 14.43
C VAL A 111 -20.80 -2.49 14.97
N LEU A 112 -19.91 -3.04 14.14
CA LEU A 112 -18.57 -3.44 14.58
C LEU A 112 -17.58 -2.27 14.65
N TYR A 113 -17.76 -1.24 13.82
CA TYR A 113 -16.82 -0.14 13.69
C TYR A 113 -16.47 0.58 15.01
N PRO A 114 -17.40 0.88 15.93
CA PRO A 114 -17.08 1.51 17.20
C PRO A 114 -16.13 0.70 18.09
N TYR A 115 -16.11 -0.61 17.92
CA TYR A 115 -15.27 -1.53 18.68
C TYR A 115 -13.92 -1.78 18.01
N TRP A 116 -13.91 -1.90 16.68
CA TRP A 116 -12.74 -2.35 15.93
C TRP A 116 -11.98 -1.23 15.26
N CYS A 117 -12.63 -0.09 15.02
CA CYS A 117 -12.06 1.08 14.37
C CYS A 117 -11.47 0.81 12.97
N PHE A 118 -11.96 -0.21 12.29
CA PHE A 118 -11.61 -0.49 10.88
C PHE A 118 -12.83 -0.81 10.02
N PRO A 119 -12.72 -0.69 8.63
CA PRO A 119 -13.76 -1.19 7.71
C PRO A 119 -13.96 -2.70 7.88
N LEU A 120 -15.19 -3.15 7.58
CA LEU A 120 -15.54 -4.57 7.63
C LEU A 120 -14.55 -5.42 6.83
N ASP A 121 -14.02 -6.46 7.45
CA ASP A 121 -13.13 -7.45 6.87
C ASP A 121 -13.64 -8.89 7.12
N SER A 122 -12.79 -9.90 6.87
CA SER A 122 -13.16 -11.31 7.03
C SER A 122 -13.09 -11.82 8.47
N MET A 123 -12.54 -11.05 9.41
CA MET A 123 -12.34 -11.48 10.80
C MET A 123 -13.62 -11.85 11.55
N PRO A 124 -14.76 -11.10 11.41
CA PRO A 124 -16.02 -11.47 12.04
C PRO A 124 -16.49 -12.87 11.65
N PHE A 125 -16.28 -13.24 10.38
CA PHE A 125 -16.66 -14.57 9.90
C PHE A 125 -15.76 -15.66 10.49
N PHE A 126 -14.47 -15.39 10.60
CA PHE A 126 -13.53 -16.29 11.27
C PHE A 126 -13.97 -16.58 12.70
N TYR A 127 -14.24 -15.54 13.51
CA TYR A 127 -14.72 -15.69 14.88
C TYR A 127 -16.08 -16.39 14.96
N PHE A 128 -16.99 -16.07 14.06
CA PHE A 128 -18.30 -16.71 14.02
C PHE A 128 -18.22 -18.23 13.79
N PHE A 129 -17.28 -18.69 12.96
CA PHE A 129 -17.11 -20.12 12.68
C PHE A 129 -16.23 -20.85 13.71
N THR A 130 -15.28 -20.15 14.33
CA THR A 130 -14.36 -20.78 15.31
C THR A 130 -14.86 -20.70 16.74
N SER A 131 -15.51 -19.61 17.14
CA SER A 131 -15.99 -19.36 18.51
C SER A 131 -17.33 -18.61 18.50
N PRO A 132 -18.46 -19.24 18.07
CA PRO A 132 -19.76 -18.58 17.94
C PRO A 132 -20.27 -17.92 19.22
N ALA A 133 -20.02 -18.55 20.38
CA ALA A 133 -20.43 -18.03 21.67
C ALA A 133 -19.75 -16.70 22.01
N ASP A 134 -18.47 -16.56 21.68
CA ASP A 134 -17.68 -15.35 21.94
C ASP A 134 -18.07 -14.22 21.00
N ALA A 135 -18.44 -14.55 19.76
CA ALA A 135 -18.87 -13.57 18.75
C ALA A 135 -20.12 -12.77 19.18
N PHE A 136 -20.99 -13.34 20.00
CA PHE A 136 -22.20 -12.71 20.50
C PHE A 136 -22.11 -12.27 21.98
N ALA A 137 -21.05 -12.63 22.69
CA ALA A 137 -20.93 -12.40 24.13
C ALA A 137 -20.93 -10.91 24.52
N SER A 138 -20.53 -10.02 23.61
CA SER A 138 -20.43 -8.58 23.85
C SER A 138 -21.66 -7.79 23.40
N ALA A 139 -22.63 -8.40 22.70
CA ALA A 139 -23.79 -7.70 22.14
C ALA A 139 -25.03 -7.88 23.04
N SER A 140 -25.71 -6.81 23.39
CA SER A 140 -26.99 -6.87 24.11
C SER A 140 -28.11 -7.37 23.20
N PHE A 141 -29.14 -7.99 23.81
CA PHE A 141 -30.33 -8.43 23.07
C PHE A 141 -30.99 -7.29 22.28
N GLY A 142 -31.01 -6.07 22.82
CA GLY A 142 -31.55 -4.89 22.16
C GLY A 142 -30.79 -4.50 20.89
N GLU A 143 -29.45 -4.56 20.93
CA GLU A 143 -28.59 -4.27 19.77
C GLU A 143 -28.76 -5.31 18.66
N ILE A 144 -28.86 -6.59 19.03
CA ILE A 144 -29.12 -7.66 18.07
C ILE A 144 -30.48 -7.48 17.41
N ALA A 145 -31.54 -7.22 18.20
CA ALA A 145 -32.88 -7.01 17.68
C ALA A 145 -32.97 -5.79 16.74
N LEU A 146 -32.34 -4.67 17.12
CA LEU A 146 -32.25 -3.47 16.28
C LEU A 146 -31.48 -3.76 14.98
N GLY A 147 -30.37 -4.47 15.06
CA GLY A 147 -29.57 -4.88 13.90
C GLY A 147 -30.37 -5.73 12.91
N ILE A 148 -31.16 -6.71 13.40
CA ILE A 148 -32.04 -7.54 12.55
C ILE A 148 -33.14 -6.70 11.89
N LEU A 149 -33.76 -5.78 12.63
CA LEU A 149 -34.78 -4.89 12.08
C LEU A 149 -34.20 -3.95 11.02
N ALA A 150 -33.03 -3.37 11.27
CA ALA A 150 -32.31 -2.54 10.30
C ALA A 150 -31.94 -3.34 9.04
N LEU A 151 -31.41 -4.55 9.21
CA LEU A 151 -31.09 -5.46 8.10
C LEU A 151 -32.31 -5.77 7.24
N ALA A 152 -33.43 -6.11 7.85
CA ALA A 152 -34.68 -6.41 7.13
C ALA A 152 -35.21 -5.19 6.38
N ALA A 153 -35.25 -4.01 7.04
CA ALA A 153 -35.75 -2.77 6.44
C ALA A 153 -34.88 -2.29 5.27
N ILE A 154 -33.56 -2.28 5.44
CA ILE A 154 -32.60 -1.86 4.40
C ILE A 154 -32.62 -2.86 3.24
N SER A 155 -32.64 -4.16 3.49
CA SER A 155 -32.75 -5.20 2.46
C SER A 155 -34.01 -5.04 1.63
N ALA A 156 -35.17 -4.82 2.29
CA ALA A 156 -36.45 -4.62 1.61
C ALA A 156 -36.42 -3.36 0.73
N LEU A 157 -35.86 -2.25 1.24
CA LEU A 157 -35.73 -1.00 0.49
C LEU A 157 -34.84 -1.18 -0.74
N ILE A 158 -33.64 -1.75 -0.58
CA ILE A 158 -32.69 -1.99 -1.68
C ILE A 158 -33.33 -2.91 -2.73
N TRP A 159 -33.95 -4.01 -2.29
CA TRP A 159 -34.63 -4.93 -3.21
C TRP A 159 -35.77 -4.23 -3.96
N TRP A 160 -36.59 -3.41 -3.29
CA TRP A 160 -37.65 -2.64 -3.93
C TRP A 160 -37.11 -1.69 -5.00
N MET A 161 -35.96 -1.04 -4.76
CA MET A 161 -35.31 -0.14 -5.70
C MET A 161 -34.72 -0.90 -6.92
N LEU A 162 -34.17 -2.10 -6.72
CA LEU A 162 -33.45 -2.87 -7.74
C LEU A 162 -34.35 -3.81 -8.54
N ARG A 163 -35.52 -4.22 -8.00
CA ARG A 163 -36.37 -5.21 -8.65
C ARG A 163 -36.88 -4.76 -10.02
N MET A 164 -37.01 -5.70 -10.93
CA MET A 164 -37.66 -5.52 -12.22
C MET A 164 -39.18 -5.54 -12.03
N PRO A 165 -39.96 -4.51 -12.43
CA PRO A 165 -41.41 -4.49 -12.26
C PRO A 165 -42.13 -5.56 -13.09
N LYS A 166 -43.36 -5.84 -12.71
CA LYS A 166 -44.24 -6.71 -13.49
C LYS A 166 -44.55 -6.07 -14.85
N PRO A 167 -44.69 -6.86 -15.94
CA PRO A 167 -45.17 -6.36 -17.21
C PRO A 167 -46.54 -5.68 -17.02
N ARG A 168 -46.78 -4.60 -17.74
CA ARG A 168 -48.11 -3.96 -17.75
C ARG A 168 -49.13 -4.89 -18.37
N ARG A 169 -50.35 -4.91 -17.81
CA ARG A 169 -51.50 -5.60 -18.41
C ARG A 169 -52.24 -4.60 -19.30
N ASP A 170 -52.84 -5.10 -20.39
CA ASP A 170 -53.72 -4.31 -21.24
C ASP A 170 -55.05 -3.99 -20.51
N ARG A 171 -55.88 -3.19 -21.15
CA ARG A 171 -57.21 -2.80 -20.63
C ARG A 171 -58.13 -3.99 -20.37
N TYR A 172 -57.84 -5.15 -20.97
CA TYR A 172 -58.60 -6.40 -20.85
C TYR A 172 -57.96 -7.42 -19.91
N GLY A 173 -56.97 -6.99 -19.10
CA GLY A 173 -56.29 -7.87 -18.16
C GLY A 173 -55.33 -8.87 -18.82
N ARG A 174 -55.15 -8.82 -20.15
CA ARG A 174 -54.19 -9.65 -20.88
C ARG A 174 -52.80 -9.03 -20.72
N ARG A 175 -51.78 -9.86 -20.55
CA ARG A 175 -50.40 -9.37 -20.56
C ARG A 175 -50.11 -8.79 -21.94
N ASP A 176 -49.61 -7.56 -22.00
CA ASP A 176 -49.28 -6.90 -23.27
C ASP A 176 -47.98 -7.50 -23.84
N TYR A 177 -48.11 -8.63 -24.49
CA TYR A 177 -47.01 -9.29 -25.20
C TYR A 177 -46.63 -8.60 -26.51
N ARG A 178 -47.40 -7.59 -26.98
CA ARG A 178 -47.07 -6.83 -28.20
C ARG A 178 -45.79 -6.04 -28.07
N ASN A 179 -45.37 -5.71 -26.83
CA ASN A 179 -44.09 -5.08 -26.55
C ASN A 179 -42.97 -6.10 -26.23
N GLU A 180 -43.28 -7.39 -26.18
CA GLU A 180 -42.31 -8.50 -26.05
C GLU A 180 -41.98 -9.12 -27.42
N GLY A 181 -42.45 -8.49 -28.51
CA GLY A 181 -42.27 -8.96 -29.87
C GLY A 181 -40.81 -9.06 -30.28
N LEU A 182 -40.52 -10.06 -31.04
CA LEU A 182 -39.25 -10.28 -31.76
C LEU A 182 -38.90 -9.00 -32.54
N ASP A 183 -38.10 -8.15 -31.95
CA ASP A 183 -37.72 -6.83 -32.47
C ASP A 183 -36.72 -7.00 -33.61
N CYS A 184 -36.92 -6.29 -34.72
CA CYS A 184 -35.96 -6.19 -35.83
C CYS A 184 -34.60 -5.59 -35.39
N HIS A 185 -34.53 -5.06 -34.17
CA HIS A 185 -33.33 -4.49 -33.56
C HIS A 185 -32.61 -5.43 -32.54
N ARG A 186 -33.00 -6.69 -32.44
CA ARG A 186 -32.43 -7.63 -31.45
C ARG A 186 -30.94 -7.73 -31.54
N VAL A 187 -30.39 -7.89 -32.72
CA VAL A 187 -28.93 -7.97 -32.91
C VAL A 187 -28.25 -6.69 -32.42
N ARG A 188 -28.77 -5.50 -32.78
CA ARG A 188 -28.26 -4.22 -32.34
C ARG A 188 -28.33 -4.07 -30.82
N THR A 189 -29.45 -4.39 -30.21
CA THR A 189 -29.63 -4.35 -28.75
C THR A 189 -28.70 -5.31 -28.06
N SER A 190 -28.53 -6.54 -28.59
CA SER A 190 -27.58 -7.52 -28.05
C SER A 190 -26.15 -7.01 -28.08
N ILE A 191 -25.72 -6.40 -29.21
CA ILE A 191 -24.40 -5.82 -29.33
C ILE A 191 -24.20 -4.71 -28.27
N ILE A 192 -25.16 -3.80 -28.14
CA ILE A 192 -25.06 -2.68 -27.19
C ILE A 192 -24.98 -3.21 -25.75
N VAL A 193 -25.90 -4.12 -25.34
CA VAL A 193 -25.88 -4.66 -23.96
C VAL A 193 -24.63 -5.49 -23.70
N PHE A 194 -24.16 -6.25 -24.69
CA PHE A 194 -22.90 -7.00 -24.59
C PHE A 194 -21.72 -6.05 -24.41
N VAL A 195 -21.61 -5.01 -25.24
CA VAL A 195 -20.54 -4.00 -25.11
C VAL A 195 -20.62 -3.28 -23.77
N MET A 196 -21.82 -2.88 -23.31
CA MET A 196 -21.99 -2.26 -21.99
C MET A 196 -21.54 -3.20 -20.86
N THR A 197 -21.86 -4.50 -20.97
CA THR A 197 -21.45 -5.51 -19.98
C THR A 197 -19.92 -5.71 -20.01
N ALA A 198 -19.33 -5.77 -21.20
CA ALA A 198 -17.87 -5.88 -21.36
C ALA A 198 -17.14 -4.63 -20.83
N LEU A 199 -17.69 -3.44 -21.06
CA LEU A 199 -17.13 -2.19 -20.58
C LEU A 199 -17.16 -2.05 -19.05
N LEU A 200 -17.91 -2.89 -18.32
CA LEU A 200 -17.85 -2.94 -16.86
C LEU A 200 -16.45 -3.30 -16.34
N ILE A 201 -15.60 -3.91 -17.16
CA ILE A 201 -14.20 -4.17 -16.79
C ILE A 201 -13.46 -2.88 -16.43
N ILE A 202 -13.81 -1.74 -17.03
CA ILE A 202 -13.17 -0.46 -16.78
C ILE A 202 -13.41 0.02 -15.34
N PRO A 203 -14.66 0.20 -14.87
CA PRO A 203 -14.91 0.56 -13.49
C PRO A 203 -14.51 -0.55 -12.51
N ILE A 204 -14.64 -1.83 -12.85
CA ILE A 204 -14.19 -2.95 -12.02
C ILE A 204 -12.69 -2.81 -11.73
N ARG A 205 -11.88 -2.58 -12.76
CA ARG A 205 -10.44 -2.41 -12.63
C ARG A 205 -10.08 -1.05 -12.00
N GLY A 206 -10.94 -0.06 -12.08
CA GLY A 206 -10.72 1.31 -11.60
C GLY A 206 -10.06 2.23 -12.62
N GLY A 207 -10.17 1.91 -13.93
CA GLY A 207 -9.61 2.71 -15.02
C GLY A 207 -8.49 1.98 -15.77
N PHE A 208 -7.62 2.75 -16.43
CA PHE A 208 -6.54 2.27 -17.29
C PHE A 208 -5.15 2.37 -16.66
N THR A 209 -5.05 2.80 -15.39
CA THR A 209 -3.78 2.92 -14.66
C THR A 209 -3.17 1.55 -14.31
N VAL A 210 -1.90 1.54 -13.86
CA VAL A 210 -1.21 0.30 -13.44
C VAL A 210 -1.90 -0.32 -12.24
N ALA A 211 -2.35 0.50 -11.28
CA ALA A 211 -3.05 0.04 -10.09
C ALA A 211 -4.49 -0.39 -10.38
N THR A 212 -4.85 -1.57 -9.90
CA THR A 212 -6.25 -1.99 -9.79
C THR A 212 -6.92 -1.34 -8.58
N THR A 213 -8.26 -1.25 -8.59
CA THR A 213 -9.02 -0.77 -7.43
C THR A 213 -8.69 -1.62 -6.20
N ASN A 214 -8.39 -0.96 -5.10
CA ASN A 214 -8.18 -1.53 -3.78
C ASN A 214 -8.71 -0.56 -2.72
N THR A 215 -8.85 -0.99 -1.47
CA THR A 215 -9.40 -0.16 -0.38
C THR A 215 -8.58 1.11 -0.14
N GLY A 216 -7.26 1.07 -0.36
CA GLY A 216 -6.38 2.23 -0.21
C GLY A 216 -6.68 3.38 -1.16
N THR A 217 -7.38 3.14 -2.27
CA THR A 217 -7.76 4.20 -3.23
C THR A 217 -8.75 5.22 -2.66
N ALA A 218 -9.45 4.88 -1.57
CA ALA A 218 -10.35 5.79 -0.87
C ALA A 218 -9.66 6.66 0.18
N TYR A 219 -8.38 6.40 0.50
CA TYR A 219 -7.67 7.13 1.56
C TYR A 219 -7.28 8.52 1.08
N PHE A 220 -7.62 9.55 1.87
CA PHE A 220 -7.39 10.95 1.53
C PHE A 220 -7.09 11.84 2.75
N SER A 221 -7.32 11.37 3.97
CA SER A 221 -7.20 12.14 5.21
C SER A 221 -6.23 11.50 6.20
N GLN A 222 -5.62 12.30 7.06
CA GLN A 222 -4.86 11.82 8.21
C GLN A 222 -5.76 11.22 9.29
N LEU A 223 -7.06 11.56 9.28
CA LEU A 223 -8.05 10.97 10.19
C LEU A 223 -8.54 9.63 9.61
N SER A 224 -8.14 8.52 10.21
CA SER A 224 -8.50 7.17 9.77
C SER A 224 -10.02 6.99 9.64
N TYR A 225 -10.80 7.60 10.51
CA TYR A 225 -12.28 7.57 10.47
C TYR A 225 -12.84 8.03 9.11
N LEU A 226 -12.31 9.11 8.54
CA LEU A 226 -12.76 9.62 7.23
C LEU A 226 -12.39 8.68 6.10
N ASN A 227 -11.18 8.10 6.13
CA ASN A 227 -10.74 7.12 5.16
C ASN A 227 -11.62 5.85 5.21
N HIS A 228 -11.88 5.35 6.40
CA HIS A 228 -12.71 4.16 6.63
C HIS A 228 -14.16 4.40 6.21
N SER A 229 -14.71 5.61 6.47
CA SER A 229 -16.05 6.00 6.02
C SER A 229 -16.18 6.05 4.50
N ALA A 230 -15.09 6.33 3.78
CA ALA A 230 -15.06 6.34 2.31
C ALA A 230 -14.99 4.94 1.69
N VAL A 231 -14.56 3.92 2.43
CA VAL A 231 -14.45 2.54 1.94
C VAL A 231 -15.84 1.89 1.83
N ASN A 232 -16.09 1.19 0.73
CA ASN A 232 -17.27 0.36 0.57
C ASN A 232 -17.13 -0.93 1.39
N PRO A 233 -18.00 -1.22 2.38
CA PRO A 233 -17.82 -2.35 3.28
C PRO A 233 -17.91 -3.72 2.59
N MET A 234 -18.73 -3.84 1.53
CA MET A 234 -18.82 -5.09 0.77
C MET A 234 -17.54 -5.34 -0.05
N PHE A 235 -16.95 -4.28 -0.63
CA PHE A 235 -15.68 -4.39 -1.33
C PHE A 235 -14.55 -4.75 -0.36
N SER A 236 -14.48 -4.09 0.81
CA SER A 236 -13.49 -4.36 1.84
C SER A 236 -13.54 -5.81 2.32
N LEU A 237 -14.73 -6.32 2.58
CA LEU A 237 -14.94 -7.73 2.96
C LEU A 237 -14.42 -8.69 1.89
N LEU A 238 -14.85 -8.50 0.62
CA LEU A 238 -14.43 -9.39 -0.47
C LEU A 238 -12.91 -9.32 -0.71
N GLU A 239 -12.32 -8.12 -0.64
CA GLU A 239 -10.88 -7.95 -0.78
C GLU A 239 -10.13 -8.66 0.36
N SER A 240 -10.57 -8.55 1.61
CA SER A 240 -9.95 -9.20 2.75
C SER A 240 -10.06 -10.73 2.68
N MET A 241 -11.19 -11.27 2.22
CA MET A 241 -11.37 -12.73 2.02
C MET A 241 -10.36 -13.31 1.01
N THR A 242 -9.97 -12.54 0.00
CA THR A 242 -8.94 -12.99 -0.97
C THR A 242 -7.53 -12.96 -0.42
N ARG A 243 -7.31 -12.31 0.72
CA ARG A 243 -5.99 -12.10 1.35
C ARG A 243 -5.85 -12.76 2.72
N GLN A 244 -6.85 -13.52 3.15
CA GLN A 244 -6.86 -14.14 4.46
C GLN A 244 -5.65 -15.06 4.66
N GLN A 245 -4.83 -14.78 5.67
CA GLN A 245 -3.72 -15.61 6.12
C GLN A 245 -3.82 -15.78 7.62
N ASN A 246 -3.62 -17.01 8.08
CA ASN A 246 -3.48 -17.29 9.51
C ASN A 246 -2.03 -17.00 9.94
N PHE A 247 -1.77 -15.78 10.40
CA PHE A 247 -0.44 -15.37 10.83
C PHE A 247 0.00 -16.07 12.11
N GLU A 248 -0.95 -16.40 12.97
CA GLU A 248 -0.67 -16.99 14.28
C GLU A 248 -0.04 -18.38 14.15
N ASP A 249 -0.48 -19.19 13.20
CA ASP A 249 0.01 -20.55 12.99
C ASP A 249 1.20 -20.65 12.03
N GLN A 250 1.53 -19.55 11.32
CA GLN A 250 2.64 -19.56 10.37
C GLN A 250 3.99 -19.44 11.07
N TYR A 251 4.98 -20.17 10.53
CA TYR A 251 6.39 -20.09 10.95
C TYR A 251 6.63 -20.36 12.43
N ARG A 252 5.95 -21.39 12.98
CA ARG A 252 6.19 -21.92 14.32
C ARG A 252 7.36 -22.90 14.29
N TYR A 253 8.54 -22.45 14.72
CA TYR A 253 9.78 -23.24 14.72
C TYR A 253 10.16 -23.76 16.10
N MET A 254 9.80 -23.03 17.15
CA MET A 254 10.18 -23.31 18.53
C MET A 254 9.14 -22.74 19.50
N ASP A 255 9.29 -23.04 20.78
CA ASP A 255 8.47 -22.44 21.82
C ASP A 255 8.60 -20.92 21.85
N ALA A 256 7.50 -20.22 22.15
CA ALA A 256 7.45 -18.76 22.13
C ALA A 256 8.45 -18.11 23.11
N ALA A 257 8.69 -18.74 24.28
CA ALA A 257 9.66 -18.26 25.26
C ALA A 257 11.10 -18.37 24.73
N GLU A 258 11.44 -19.50 24.06
CA GLU A 258 12.74 -19.69 23.41
C GLU A 258 12.94 -18.69 22.27
N ALA A 259 11.94 -18.51 21.39
CA ALA A 259 11.98 -17.55 20.30
C ALA A 259 12.22 -16.11 20.82
N ASN A 260 11.48 -15.69 21.85
CA ASN A 260 11.64 -14.38 22.47
C ASN A 260 13.03 -14.19 23.10
N LYS A 261 13.58 -15.23 23.76
CA LYS A 261 14.92 -15.18 24.34
C LYS A 261 15.98 -14.98 23.27
N ILE A 262 15.93 -15.72 22.17
CA ILE A 262 16.87 -15.58 21.04
C ILE A 262 16.69 -14.20 20.39
N PHE A 263 15.45 -13.78 20.11
CA PHE A 263 15.17 -12.50 19.48
C PHE A 263 15.75 -11.31 20.27
N ARG A 264 15.59 -11.31 21.59
CA ARG A 264 16.18 -10.27 22.47
C ARG A 264 17.70 -10.19 22.39
N THR A 265 18.40 -11.26 22.03
CA THR A 265 19.85 -11.23 21.80
C THR A 265 20.22 -10.63 20.44
N MET A 266 19.26 -10.55 19.51
CA MET A 266 19.47 -10.03 18.16
C MET A 266 19.15 -8.54 18.05
N VAL A 267 18.13 -8.06 18.77
CA VAL A 267 17.67 -6.67 18.68
C VAL A 267 17.84 -6.00 20.03
N SER A 268 18.67 -4.96 20.06
CA SER A 268 18.83 -4.02 21.18
C SER A 268 18.35 -2.65 20.71
N GLN A 269 17.63 -1.95 21.57
CA GLN A 269 17.16 -0.58 21.31
C GLN A 269 18.02 0.45 22.08
N SER A 270 19.22 0.07 22.49
CA SER A 270 20.15 0.95 23.18
C SER A 270 20.85 1.88 22.17
N ASP A 271 20.93 3.15 22.53
CA ASP A 271 21.74 4.15 21.85
C ASP A 271 23.11 4.36 22.56
N GLU A 272 23.45 3.47 23.45
CA GLU A 272 24.69 3.54 24.21
C GLU A 272 25.93 3.54 23.28
N ASN A 273 26.86 4.45 23.52
CA ASN A 273 28.04 4.64 22.69
C ASN A 273 27.77 4.75 21.20
N THR A 274 26.66 5.42 20.83
CA THR A 274 26.33 5.63 19.41
C THR A 274 27.40 6.53 18.75
N TYR A 275 27.99 6.01 17.67
CA TYR A 275 28.93 6.79 16.85
C TYR A 275 28.18 7.92 16.13
N PRO A 276 28.59 9.20 16.35
CA PRO A 276 27.90 10.33 15.74
C PRO A 276 28.30 10.48 14.26
N ILE A 277 27.32 10.46 13.37
CA ILE A 277 27.51 10.73 11.94
C ILE A 277 27.02 12.12 11.53
N LEU A 278 26.19 12.75 12.36
CA LEU A 278 25.74 14.12 12.17
C LEU A 278 26.68 15.09 12.91
N SER A 279 26.88 16.28 12.35
CA SER A 279 27.61 17.37 13.00
C SER A 279 26.91 17.80 14.29
N ASP A 280 27.65 18.42 15.22
CA ASP A 280 27.08 18.91 16.49
C ASP A 280 25.97 19.92 16.25
N GLU A 281 26.12 20.77 15.23
CA GLU A 281 25.10 21.74 14.81
C GLU A 281 23.81 21.04 14.33
N ALA A 282 23.93 20.01 13.47
CA ALA A 282 22.81 19.26 12.97
C ALA A 282 22.10 18.43 14.07
N ARG A 283 22.80 18.01 15.11
CA ARG A 283 22.21 17.34 16.27
C ARG A 283 21.45 18.30 17.18
N LYS A 284 21.91 19.54 17.33
CA LYS A 284 21.26 20.60 18.13
C LYS A 284 20.03 21.17 17.39
N HIS A 285 20.18 21.46 16.11
CA HIS A 285 19.17 22.08 15.27
C HIS A 285 18.75 21.09 14.20
N ALA A 286 17.68 20.33 14.45
CA ALA A 286 17.19 19.26 13.58
C ALA A 286 17.28 19.62 12.08
N PRO A 287 18.07 18.86 11.27
CA PRO A 287 18.33 19.20 9.86
C PRO A 287 17.10 18.92 8.99
N ASP A 288 16.99 19.59 7.85
CA ASP A 288 16.13 19.09 6.77
C ASP A 288 16.62 17.71 6.33
N ILE A 289 15.72 16.80 6.07
CA ILE A 289 16.05 15.43 5.65
C ILE A 289 15.41 15.15 4.29
N LEU A 290 16.22 14.77 3.29
CA LEU A 290 15.80 14.23 2.03
C LEU A 290 16.17 12.74 1.97
N LEU A 291 15.20 11.85 2.10
CA LEU A 291 15.36 10.43 1.91
C LEU A 291 15.01 10.08 0.46
N VAL A 292 15.98 9.61 -0.30
CA VAL A 292 15.78 9.15 -1.69
C VAL A 292 15.73 7.65 -1.70
N VAL A 293 14.57 7.11 -2.05
CA VAL A 293 14.36 5.67 -2.25
C VAL A 293 14.54 5.36 -3.73
N MET A 294 15.65 4.68 -4.06
CA MET A 294 16.04 4.41 -5.44
C MET A 294 15.49 3.07 -5.91
N GLU A 295 14.74 3.08 -7.00
CA GLU A 295 14.16 1.89 -7.62
C GLU A 295 15.25 0.90 -8.07
N SER A 296 15.25 -0.30 -7.49
CA SER A 296 16.00 -1.47 -7.97
C SER A 296 17.55 -1.39 -7.95
N PHE A 297 18.17 -0.43 -7.28
CA PHE A 297 19.62 -0.20 -7.32
C PHE A 297 20.41 -1.25 -6.50
N ALA A 298 21.48 -1.77 -7.08
CA ALA A 298 22.41 -2.71 -6.43
C ALA A 298 23.74 -2.04 -6.07
N SER A 299 24.42 -2.54 -5.04
CA SER A 299 25.79 -2.12 -4.70
C SER A 299 26.78 -2.36 -5.87
N ASP A 300 26.53 -3.38 -6.69
CA ASP A 300 27.35 -3.73 -7.86
C ASP A 300 27.38 -2.65 -8.96
N LEU A 301 26.42 -1.70 -8.93
CA LEU A 301 26.35 -0.59 -9.88
C LEU A 301 27.29 0.58 -9.53
N LEU A 302 27.82 0.64 -8.30
CA LEU A 302 28.75 1.69 -7.87
C LEU A 302 30.20 1.32 -8.27
N PRO A 303 30.91 2.14 -9.06
CA PRO A 303 32.26 1.87 -9.53
C PRO A 303 33.28 1.48 -8.44
N SER A 304 33.21 2.10 -7.26
CA SER A 304 34.20 1.88 -6.17
C SER A 304 34.04 0.56 -5.41
N ILE A 305 32.86 -0.05 -5.46
CA ILE A 305 32.55 -1.29 -4.71
C ILE A 305 31.99 -2.42 -5.56
N GLY A 306 31.57 -2.14 -6.78
CA GLY A 306 30.93 -3.09 -7.70
C GLY A 306 31.76 -3.41 -8.93
N THR A 307 31.13 -4.16 -9.83
CA THR A 307 31.74 -4.59 -11.12
C THR A 307 31.37 -3.65 -12.27
N GLN A 308 30.27 -2.90 -12.17
CA GLN A 308 29.79 -1.98 -13.22
C GLN A 308 30.48 -0.61 -13.07
N LYS A 309 31.48 -0.33 -13.91
CA LYS A 309 32.34 0.87 -13.75
C LYS A 309 31.73 2.16 -14.30
N ASP A 310 30.77 2.05 -15.23
CA ASP A 310 30.24 3.22 -15.95
C ASP A 310 28.78 3.55 -15.63
N VAL A 311 28.15 2.89 -14.65
CA VAL A 311 26.71 3.06 -14.40
C VAL A 311 26.45 4.17 -13.39
N ALA A 312 26.75 3.97 -12.13
CA ALA A 312 26.39 4.88 -11.04
C ALA A 312 27.57 5.81 -10.63
N VAL A 313 28.11 6.55 -11.57
CA VAL A 313 29.32 7.39 -11.36
C VAL A 313 29.05 8.62 -10.48
N CYS A 314 27.84 9.21 -10.56
CA CYS A 314 27.48 10.34 -9.72
C CYS A 314 27.29 9.93 -8.26
N LEU A 315 26.54 8.85 -8.01
CA LEU A 315 26.34 8.30 -6.67
C LEU A 315 27.65 7.82 -6.05
N ASP A 316 28.54 7.23 -6.84
CA ASP A 316 29.87 6.83 -6.37
C ASP A 316 30.71 8.03 -5.92
N SER A 317 30.70 9.12 -6.71
CA SER A 317 31.36 10.38 -6.33
C SER A 317 30.74 10.99 -5.06
N ILE A 318 29.41 10.93 -4.93
CA ILE A 318 28.70 11.39 -3.73
C ILE A 318 29.09 10.54 -2.52
N ALA A 319 29.15 9.21 -2.69
CA ALA A 319 29.55 8.27 -1.64
C ALA A 319 30.98 8.48 -1.16
N GLN A 320 31.92 8.84 -2.06
CA GLN A 320 33.30 9.15 -1.70
C GLN A 320 33.43 10.45 -0.90
N GLN A 321 32.51 11.40 -1.09
CA GLN A 321 32.46 12.68 -0.39
C GLN A 321 31.48 12.68 0.80
N GLY A 322 30.83 11.57 1.06
CA GLY A 322 29.82 11.36 2.08
C GLY A 322 30.12 10.17 2.98
N ILE A 323 29.07 9.56 3.51
CA ILE A 323 29.14 8.36 4.32
C ILE A 323 28.59 7.20 3.51
N LEU A 324 29.38 6.13 3.33
CA LEU A 324 28.99 4.93 2.61
C LEU A 324 28.96 3.71 3.54
N PHE A 325 27.78 3.08 3.69
CA PHE A 325 27.67 1.76 4.27
C PHE A 325 27.76 0.73 3.12
N ASN A 326 28.80 -0.05 3.07
CA ASN A 326 29.09 -0.99 1.97
C ASN A 326 28.68 -2.44 2.26
N ARG A 327 28.24 -2.76 3.48
CA ARG A 327 27.69 -4.06 3.89
C ARG A 327 26.23 -3.92 4.33
N PHE A 328 25.43 -3.27 3.48
CA PHE A 328 24.04 -2.97 3.75
C PHE A 328 23.12 -3.80 2.84
N TYR A 329 21.96 -4.23 3.35
CA TYR A 329 21.12 -5.20 2.68
C TYR A 329 19.68 -4.73 2.57
N ALA A 330 19.06 -4.98 1.40
CA ALA A 330 17.63 -4.87 1.20
C ALA A 330 16.89 -5.94 2.01
N ASN A 331 15.72 -5.60 2.48
CA ASN A 331 14.92 -6.51 3.31
C ASN A 331 14.15 -7.56 2.49
N SER A 332 13.95 -7.29 1.20
CA SER A 332 13.31 -8.20 0.24
C SER A 332 13.62 -7.76 -1.20
N PHE A 333 12.84 -8.24 -2.16
CA PHE A 333 13.04 -8.04 -3.60
C PHE A 333 11.86 -7.30 -4.27
N ARG A 334 11.05 -6.54 -3.50
CA ARG A 334 9.92 -5.75 -4.00
C ARG A 334 9.81 -4.41 -3.29
N THR A 335 9.38 -3.39 -4.04
CA THR A 335 9.23 -2.00 -3.59
C THR A 335 8.31 -1.88 -2.38
N ASP A 336 7.14 -2.53 -2.37
CA ASP A 336 6.17 -2.46 -1.28
C ASP A 336 6.70 -3.00 0.05
N ARG A 337 7.66 -3.94 0.01
CA ARG A 337 8.35 -4.48 1.18
C ARG A 337 9.53 -3.60 1.61
N GLY A 338 10.29 -3.09 0.64
CA GLY A 338 11.40 -2.18 0.89
C GLY A 338 10.95 -0.86 1.52
N LEU A 339 9.88 -0.26 1.02
CA LEU A 339 9.32 0.97 1.58
C LEU A 339 8.90 0.82 3.05
N VAL A 340 8.22 -0.31 3.38
CA VAL A 340 7.84 -0.59 4.77
C VAL A 340 9.07 -0.77 5.65
N ALA A 341 10.09 -1.50 5.17
CA ALA A 341 11.33 -1.67 5.92
C ALA A 341 12.03 -0.34 6.19
N ILE A 342 12.10 0.54 5.19
CA ILE A 342 12.76 1.85 5.30
C ILE A 342 11.98 2.81 6.21
N LEU A 343 10.67 2.98 5.98
CA LEU A 343 9.87 4.03 6.63
C LEU A 343 9.31 3.63 7.99
N SER A 344 9.07 2.33 8.21
CA SER A 344 8.52 1.78 9.44
C SER A 344 9.52 0.96 10.26
N GLY A 345 10.75 0.74 9.77
CA GLY A 345 11.70 -0.15 10.44
C GLY A 345 11.17 -1.57 10.62
N TYR A 346 10.24 -2.01 9.76
CA TYR A 346 9.49 -3.25 9.93
C TYR A 346 9.87 -4.28 8.86
N PRO A 347 10.30 -5.50 9.23
CA PRO A 347 10.82 -6.47 8.28
C PRO A 347 9.79 -6.93 7.26
N ALA A 348 10.26 -7.25 6.06
CA ALA A 348 9.46 -7.86 5.00
C ALA A 348 8.97 -9.27 5.39
N GLN A 349 7.82 -9.69 4.85
CA GLN A 349 7.24 -11.01 5.06
C GLN A 349 7.53 -11.90 3.84
N PRO A 350 7.80 -13.22 4.02
CA PRO A 350 8.14 -14.13 2.93
C PRO A 350 7.03 -14.31 1.89
N THR A 351 5.77 -14.37 2.31
CA THR A 351 4.64 -14.74 1.44
C THR A 351 3.74 -13.57 1.06
N MET A 352 3.79 -12.45 1.79
CA MET A 352 2.93 -11.30 1.57
C MET A 352 3.69 -9.98 1.71
N SER A 353 3.01 -8.86 1.49
CA SER A 353 3.45 -7.53 1.89
C SER A 353 2.39 -6.92 2.79
N ILE A 354 2.78 -6.54 4.01
CA ILE A 354 1.88 -5.92 4.99
C ILE A 354 1.31 -4.57 4.48
N MET A 355 1.99 -3.89 3.55
CA MET A 355 1.47 -2.68 2.90
C MET A 355 0.12 -2.93 2.22
N LYS A 356 -0.13 -4.16 1.72
CA LYS A 356 -1.39 -4.53 1.06
C LYS A 356 -2.54 -4.74 2.02
N ASP A 357 -2.28 -4.74 3.32
CA ASP A 357 -3.28 -4.80 4.38
C ASP A 357 -3.29 -3.47 5.15
N PRO A 358 -4.17 -2.51 4.77
CA PRO A 358 -4.24 -1.21 5.42
C PRO A 358 -4.58 -1.28 6.92
N ASN A 359 -5.36 -2.29 7.36
CA ASN A 359 -5.70 -2.47 8.76
C ASN A 359 -4.44 -2.70 9.61
N LYS A 360 -3.57 -3.60 9.15
CA LYS A 360 -2.32 -3.93 9.85
C LYS A 360 -1.25 -2.86 9.65
N SER A 361 -1.08 -2.37 8.41
CA SER A 361 -0.01 -1.41 8.08
C SER A 361 -0.19 -0.04 8.73
N SER A 362 -1.43 0.36 9.07
CA SER A 362 -1.71 1.60 9.79
C SER A 362 -1.18 1.62 11.24
N HIS A 363 -0.96 0.44 11.84
CA HIS A 363 -0.44 0.26 13.20
C HIS A 363 1.09 0.11 13.25
N LEU A 364 1.78 0.18 12.11
CA LEU A 364 3.22 0.14 12.08
C LEU A 364 3.84 1.43 12.66
N PRO A 365 5.02 1.36 13.28
CA PRO A 365 5.77 2.54 13.66
C PRO A 365 6.13 3.37 12.41
N SER A 366 6.42 4.64 12.60
CA SER A 366 6.63 5.58 11.49
C SER A 366 7.72 6.60 11.79
N ILE A 367 8.75 6.66 10.96
CA ILE A 367 9.76 7.71 11.03
C ILE A 367 9.11 9.09 10.93
N SER A 368 8.21 9.32 9.97
CA SER A 368 7.58 10.62 9.77
C SER A 368 6.73 11.04 10.96
N LYS A 369 5.88 10.15 11.53
CA LYS A 369 5.12 10.45 12.75
C LYS A 369 6.04 10.77 13.94
N SER A 370 7.13 10.02 14.11
CA SER A 370 8.10 10.26 15.18
C SER A 370 8.78 11.62 15.02
N LEU A 371 9.20 11.97 13.80
CA LEU A 371 9.80 13.27 13.51
C LEU A 371 8.81 14.43 13.72
N VAL A 372 7.56 14.28 13.31
CA VAL A 372 6.50 15.28 13.56
C VAL A 372 6.28 15.46 15.07
N LYS A 373 6.11 14.35 15.80
CA LYS A 373 5.78 14.36 17.23
C LYS A 373 6.89 14.96 18.09
N TYR A 374 8.16 14.56 17.85
CA TYR A 374 9.26 14.88 18.75
C TYR A 374 10.13 16.04 18.29
N LYS A 375 10.12 16.39 17.00
CA LYS A 375 10.97 17.43 16.40
C LYS A 375 10.21 18.41 15.54
N ASN A 376 8.87 18.37 15.52
CA ASN A 376 7.99 19.29 14.80
C ASN A 376 8.27 19.40 13.29
N TYR A 377 8.64 18.30 12.64
CA TYR A 377 8.86 18.27 11.19
C TYR A 377 7.57 18.48 10.40
N GLN A 378 7.70 19.05 9.21
CA GLN A 378 6.75 18.90 8.13
C GLN A 378 7.14 17.68 7.29
N THR A 379 6.17 17.03 6.62
CA THR A 379 6.44 15.80 5.87
C THR A 379 5.88 15.88 4.46
N ALA A 380 6.69 15.48 3.45
CA ALA A 380 6.28 15.42 2.05
C ALA A 380 6.83 14.18 1.36
N TYR A 381 6.06 13.64 0.40
CA TYR A 381 6.43 12.48 -0.40
C TYR A 381 6.28 12.79 -1.88
N TYR A 382 7.28 12.42 -2.70
CA TYR A 382 7.32 12.65 -4.14
C TYR A 382 7.53 11.33 -4.87
N TYR A 383 6.63 11.01 -5.79
CA TYR A 383 6.67 9.80 -6.59
C TYR A 383 6.05 10.04 -7.97
N GLY A 384 6.74 9.64 -9.04
CA GLY A 384 6.24 9.83 -10.40
C GLY A 384 5.20 8.79 -10.85
N GLY A 385 4.97 7.75 -10.09
CA GLY A 385 4.07 6.65 -10.44
C GLY A 385 2.68 6.72 -9.82
N ASP A 386 1.86 5.71 -10.15
CA ASP A 386 0.52 5.55 -9.57
C ASP A 386 0.61 5.17 -8.09
N ILE A 387 0.35 6.14 -7.24
CA ILE A 387 0.45 6.01 -5.78
C ILE A 387 -0.54 4.99 -5.18
N ASN A 388 -1.56 4.56 -5.94
CA ASN A 388 -2.52 3.56 -5.46
C ASN A 388 -2.02 2.13 -5.66
N PHE A 389 -0.93 1.94 -6.40
CA PHE A 389 -0.35 0.61 -6.60
C PHE A 389 0.04 -0.01 -5.27
N THR A 390 -0.34 -1.27 -5.03
CA THR A 390 -0.08 -2.05 -3.80
C THR A 390 -0.56 -1.41 -2.49
N ASN A 391 -1.58 -0.55 -2.51
CA ASN A 391 -2.07 0.24 -1.35
C ASN A 391 -1.04 1.26 -0.80
N GLN A 392 -0.07 1.68 -1.60
CA GLN A 392 0.96 2.62 -1.16
C GLN A 392 0.37 3.94 -0.65
N ARG A 393 -0.70 4.46 -1.29
CA ARG A 393 -1.40 5.67 -0.83
C ARG A 393 -1.89 5.57 0.61
N SER A 394 -2.61 4.50 0.95
CA SER A 394 -3.12 4.30 2.31
C SER A 394 -1.99 4.17 3.33
N TYR A 395 -0.93 3.44 2.95
CA TYR A 395 0.25 3.31 3.79
C TYR A 395 0.89 4.67 4.07
N LEU A 396 1.20 5.48 3.05
CA LEU A 396 1.85 6.78 3.23
C LEU A 396 1.01 7.77 4.06
N ILE A 397 -0.31 7.80 3.83
CA ILE A 397 -1.22 8.61 4.64
C ILE A 397 -1.20 8.14 6.10
N SER A 398 -1.30 6.83 6.33
CA SER A 398 -1.24 6.26 7.68
C SER A 398 0.13 6.44 8.34
N GLN A 399 1.21 6.60 7.57
CA GLN A 399 2.53 6.93 8.08
C GLN A 399 2.71 8.42 8.41
N GLY A 400 1.73 9.28 8.12
CA GLY A 400 1.75 10.70 8.51
C GLY A 400 2.38 11.65 7.50
N PHE A 401 2.45 11.27 6.22
CA PHE A 401 2.84 12.21 5.16
C PHE A 401 1.72 13.22 4.90
N GLN A 402 2.02 14.51 5.10
CA GLN A 402 1.07 15.61 5.00
C GLN A 402 0.85 16.03 3.54
N HIS A 403 1.90 15.96 2.72
CA HIS A 403 1.86 16.28 1.29
C HIS A 403 2.37 15.07 0.49
N ILE A 404 1.60 14.66 -0.50
CA ILE A 404 1.95 13.55 -1.40
C ILE A 404 1.78 14.04 -2.82
N THR A 405 2.89 14.08 -3.57
CA THR A 405 2.92 14.35 -5.01
C THR A 405 3.04 13.02 -5.75
N SER A 406 2.15 12.76 -6.68
CA SER A 406 2.08 11.52 -7.49
C SER A 406 2.00 11.84 -8.97
N ASP A 407 1.89 10.83 -9.83
CA ASP A 407 1.69 10.99 -11.27
C ASP A 407 0.51 11.93 -11.61
N GLN A 408 -0.53 11.96 -10.77
CA GLN A 408 -1.75 12.76 -10.99
C GLN A 408 -1.51 14.26 -10.82
N ASP A 409 -0.45 14.66 -10.13
CA ASP A 409 -0.08 16.07 -9.91
C ASP A 409 0.74 16.66 -11.07
N PHE A 410 1.00 15.86 -12.11
CA PHE A 410 1.70 16.28 -13.33
C PHE A 410 0.76 16.28 -14.54
N PRO A 411 0.96 17.17 -15.52
CA PRO A 411 0.24 17.14 -16.79
C PRO A 411 0.36 15.77 -17.49
N ILE A 412 -0.69 15.38 -18.23
CA ILE A 412 -0.71 14.06 -18.90
C ILE A 412 0.43 13.90 -19.91
N GLU A 413 0.87 15.00 -20.50
CA GLU A 413 1.96 15.09 -21.48
C GLU A 413 3.33 14.74 -20.85
N GLN A 414 3.44 14.77 -19.52
CA GLN A 414 4.65 14.43 -18.78
C GLN A 414 4.66 12.98 -18.29
N ARG A 415 3.53 12.26 -18.39
CA ARG A 415 3.40 10.85 -17.96
C ARG A 415 3.83 9.91 -19.08
N LEU A 416 5.10 10.01 -19.48
CA LEU A 416 5.65 9.38 -20.69
C LEU A 416 6.18 7.96 -20.48
N SER A 417 6.32 7.50 -19.24
CA SER A 417 6.76 6.13 -18.95
C SER A 417 5.59 5.22 -18.62
N LYS A 418 5.80 3.90 -18.74
CA LYS A 418 4.84 2.89 -18.26
C LYS A 418 4.48 3.08 -16.78
N TRP A 419 5.40 3.62 -15.99
CA TRP A 419 5.24 3.82 -14.54
C TRP A 419 4.81 5.26 -14.17
N GLY A 420 4.57 6.10 -15.16
CA GLY A 420 4.09 7.48 -14.98
C GLY A 420 5.12 8.53 -15.44
N VAL A 421 5.55 9.39 -14.53
CA VAL A 421 6.43 10.53 -14.79
C VAL A 421 7.89 10.15 -14.59
N HIS A 422 8.79 10.54 -15.49
CA HIS A 422 10.22 10.27 -15.35
C HIS A 422 10.87 10.97 -14.16
N ASP A 423 11.88 10.35 -13.56
CA ASP A 423 12.54 10.82 -12.34
C ASP A 423 13.05 12.26 -12.40
N HIS A 424 13.57 12.74 -13.57
CA HIS A 424 14.08 14.10 -13.68
C HIS A 424 12.96 15.15 -13.52
N ILE A 425 11.76 14.88 -14.03
CA ILE A 425 10.60 15.79 -13.93
C ILE A 425 10.14 15.87 -12.48
N VAL A 426 10.07 14.71 -11.80
CA VAL A 426 9.72 14.67 -10.37
C VAL A 426 10.78 15.36 -9.53
N ALA A 427 12.08 15.15 -9.85
CA ALA A 427 13.20 15.82 -9.20
C ALA A 427 13.17 17.34 -9.41
N ASP A 428 12.79 17.81 -10.61
CA ASP A 428 12.62 19.24 -10.88
C ASP A 428 11.49 19.85 -10.04
N ARG A 429 10.37 19.15 -9.88
CA ARG A 429 9.28 19.57 -8.98
C ARG A 429 9.73 19.59 -7.53
N LEU A 430 10.39 18.53 -7.04
CA LEU A 430 10.97 18.49 -5.70
C LEU A 430 11.91 19.67 -5.45
N MET A 431 12.83 19.92 -6.38
CA MET A 431 13.80 21.02 -6.24
C MET A 431 13.14 22.40 -6.33
N TYR A 432 12.13 22.55 -7.21
CA TYR A 432 11.33 23.76 -7.27
C TYR A 432 10.66 24.06 -5.91
N ASP A 433 10.01 23.05 -5.31
CA ASP A 433 9.35 23.21 -4.02
C ASP A 433 10.35 23.55 -2.91
N ILE A 434 11.57 22.96 -2.91
CA ILE A 434 12.66 23.27 -1.97
C ILE A 434 13.19 24.70 -2.16
N GLU A 435 13.38 25.14 -3.41
CA GLU A 435 13.94 26.46 -3.76
C GLU A 435 12.96 27.62 -3.45
N HIS A 436 11.64 27.37 -3.55
CA HIS A 436 10.59 28.38 -3.36
C HIS A 436 9.85 28.25 -2.01
N GLU A 437 10.31 27.34 -1.14
CA GLU A 437 9.71 27.14 0.16
C GLU A 437 9.80 28.38 1.04
N LYS A 438 8.67 28.81 1.59
CA LYS A 438 8.64 29.88 2.58
C LYS A 438 9.23 29.38 3.90
N PRO A 439 10.13 30.12 4.55
CA PRO A 439 10.67 29.73 5.85
C PRO A 439 9.56 29.62 6.88
N THR A 440 9.32 28.41 7.39
CA THR A 440 8.33 28.16 8.47
C THR A 440 8.99 28.06 9.84
N GLY A 441 10.34 28.04 9.91
CA GLY A 441 11.09 27.73 11.12
C GLY A 441 11.02 26.26 11.55
N ARG A 442 10.39 25.41 10.73
CA ARG A 442 10.25 23.97 10.99
C ARG A 442 11.11 23.18 10.00
N PRO A 443 11.82 22.16 10.46
CA PRO A 443 12.54 21.26 9.55
C PRO A 443 11.55 20.43 8.71
N VAL A 444 12.01 19.94 7.54
CA VAL A 444 11.17 19.17 6.63
C VAL A 444 11.79 17.80 6.37
N PHE A 445 10.98 16.75 6.53
CA PHE A 445 11.29 15.39 6.10
C PHE A 445 10.63 15.12 4.75
N ARG A 446 11.45 15.01 3.71
CA ARG A 446 11.02 14.69 2.34
C ARG A 446 11.47 13.30 1.95
N VAL A 447 10.59 12.58 1.29
CA VAL A 447 10.92 11.32 0.63
C VAL A 447 10.75 11.48 -0.87
N PHE A 448 11.75 11.11 -1.64
CA PHE A 448 11.68 11.01 -3.09
C PHE A 448 11.88 9.56 -3.52
N GLN A 449 10.85 8.93 -4.06
CA GLN A 449 10.89 7.60 -4.64
C GLN A 449 11.07 7.69 -6.14
N THR A 450 12.11 7.05 -6.69
CA THR A 450 12.33 6.96 -8.13
C THR A 450 11.54 5.80 -8.75
N SER A 451 11.36 5.80 -10.07
CA SER A 451 10.67 4.74 -10.81
C SER A 451 11.30 4.41 -12.16
N SER A 452 12.17 5.27 -12.68
CA SER A 452 12.62 5.19 -14.09
C SER A 452 13.57 4.04 -14.36
N SER A 453 14.22 3.48 -13.35
CA SER A 453 15.05 2.27 -13.46
C SER A 453 14.26 0.96 -13.40
N HIS A 454 12.93 1.01 -13.45
CA HIS A 454 12.05 -0.15 -13.54
C HIS A 454 11.85 -0.63 -15.00
N GLU A 455 11.57 -1.91 -15.19
CA GLU A 455 11.19 -2.46 -16.50
C GLU A 455 9.96 -1.72 -17.09
N PRO A 456 9.95 -1.37 -18.35
CA PRO A 456 10.79 -1.81 -19.48
C PRO A 456 12.07 -0.99 -19.72
N PHE A 457 12.58 -0.22 -18.76
CA PHE A 457 13.83 0.54 -18.82
C PHE A 457 13.83 1.65 -19.90
N GLU A 458 12.67 2.28 -20.10
CA GLU A 458 12.48 3.35 -21.05
C GLU A 458 12.74 4.71 -20.38
N VAL A 459 13.82 5.38 -20.79
CA VAL A 459 14.25 6.66 -20.23
C VAL A 459 14.68 7.61 -21.34
N PRO A 460 14.48 8.94 -21.20
CA PRO A 460 14.92 9.93 -22.16
C PRO A 460 16.43 10.21 -22.03
N TYR A 461 17.24 9.16 -22.15
CA TYR A 461 18.69 9.19 -21.91
C TYR A 461 19.39 8.11 -22.72
N SER A 462 20.56 8.38 -23.25
CA SER A 462 21.31 7.47 -24.11
C SER A 462 22.81 7.64 -23.90
N ARG A 463 23.32 7.08 -22.78
CA ARG A 463 24.76 7.05 -22.48
C ARG A 463 25.36 5.68 -22.67
N LEU A 464 24.62 4.63 -22.30
CA LEU A 464 25.07 3.25 -22.37
C LEU A 464 24.25 2.48 -23.41
N LYS A 465 24.91 1.50 -24.09
CA LYS A 465 24.25 0.65 -25.09
C LYS A 465 23.23 -0.33 -24.50
N ASP A 466 23.53 -0.89 -23.33
CA ASP A 466 22.60 -1.76 -22.62
C ASP A 466 21.45 -0.91 -22.05
N LYS A 467 20.22 -1.21 -22.45
CA LYS A 467 19.03 -0.44 -22.09
C LYS A 467 18.78 -0.43 -20.58
N ARG A 468 19.07 -1.55 -19.91
CA ARG A 468 18.90 -1.68 -18.45
C ARG A 468 19.90 -0.82 -17.71
N LEU A 469 21.19 -1.02 -18.00
CA LEU A 469 22.26 -0.23 -17.37
C LEU A 469 22.12 1.25 -17.68
N ASN A 470 21.61 1.60 -18.87
CA ASN A 470 21.35 2.97 -19.26
C ASN A 470 20.24 3.62 -18.40
N ALA A 471 19.20 2.86 -18.02
CA ALA A 471 18.14 3.37 -17.13
C ALA A 471 18.67 3.62 -15.72
N PHE A 472 19.53 2.77 -15.19
CA PHE A 472 20.24 3.03 -13.92
C PHE A 472 21.17 4.23 -14.00
N ALA A 473 21.91 4.37 -15.10
CA ALA A 473 22.77 5.54 -15.35
C ALA A 473 21.99 6.84 -15.49
N TYR A 474 20.78 6.77 -16.01
CA TYR A 474 19.87 7.90 -16.05
C TYR A 474 19.43 8.33 -14.63
N THR A 475 18.93 7.40 -13.80
CA THR A 475 18.57 7.69 -12.41
C THR A 475 19.77 8.23 -11.63
N ASP A 476 20.97 7.65 -11.80
CA ASP A 476 22.23 8.17 -11.22
C ASP A 476 22.49 9.63 -11.60
N SER A 477 22.28 9.98 -12.88
CA SER A 477 22.48 11.37 -13.36
C SER A 477 21.51 12.36 -12.70
N VAL A 478 20.24 11.93 -12.46
CA VAL A 478 19.23 12.70 -11.73
C VAL A 478 19.63 12.92 -10.28
N MET A 479 20.13 11.88 -9.59
CA MET A 479 20.64 12.00 -8.22
C MET A 479 21.81 13.00 -8.12
N GLY A 480 22.74 12.92 -9.08
CA GLY A 480 23.82 13.89 -9.20
C GLY A 480 23.33 15.32 -9.42
N ALA A 481 22.27 15.50 -10.23
CA ALA A 481 21.68 16.82 -10.48
C ALA A 481 21.03 17.39 -9.21
N ILE A 482 20.27 16.59 -8.45
CA ILE A 482 19.68 16.99 -7.16
C ILE A 482 20.78 17.51 -6.20
N VAL A 483 21.83 16.74 -6.01
CA VAL A 483 22.90 17.12 -5.07
C VAL A 483 23.62 18.40 -5.53
N ARG A 484 23.90 18.54 -6.84
CA ARG A 484 24.52 19.77 -7.40
C ARG A 484 23.64 21.01 -7.21
N ARG A 485 22.30 20.90 -7.39
CA ARG A 485 21.35 22.00 -7.15
C ARG A 485 21.28 22.34 -5.67
N TYR A 486 21.13 21.33 -4.83
CA TYR A 486 21.02 21.50 -3.38
C TYR A 486 22.25 22.17 -2.76
N ARG A 487 23.47 21.82 -3.23
CA ARG A 487 24.74 22.44 -2.79
C ARG A 487 24.78 23.96 -3.00
N LYS A 488 24.01 24.49 -3.94
CA LYS A 488 23.95 25.94 -4.19
C LYS A 488 23.02 26.67 -3.23
N LEU A 489 22.19 25.95 -2.49
CA LEU A 489 21.22 26.54 -1.56
C LEU A 489 21.85 26.78 -0.19
N PRO A 490 21.49 27.89 0.50
CA PRO A 490 21.96 28.14 1.88
C PRO A 490 21.63 27.00 2.85
N LYS A 491 20.46 26.34 2.69
CA LYS A 491 20.01 25.22 3.51
C LYS A 491 20.82 23.94 3.33
N TRP A 492 21.73 23.85 2.35
CA TRP A 492 22.67 22.72 2.23
C TRP A 492 23.39 22.40 3.53
N LYS A 493 23.84 23.45 4.26
CA LYS A 493 24.58 23.30 5.51
C LYS A 493 23.83 22.57 6.62
N SER A 494 22.49 22.68 6.61
CA SER A 494 21.58 22.06 7.59
C SER A 494 20.76 20.93 6.97
N THR A 495 21.21 20.30 5.88
CA THR A 495 20.47 19.22 5.20
C THR A 495 21.23 17.91 5.28
N LEU A 496 20.51 16.83 5.60
CA LEU A 496 20.92 15.45 5.47
C LEU A 496 20.20 14.83 4.24
N ILE A 497 20.97 14.31 3.30
CA ILE A 497 20.44 13.54 2.16
C ILE A 497 20.82 12.07 2.34
N ILE A 498 19.87 11.16 2.26
CA ILE A 498 20.04 9.72 2.41
C ILE A 498 19.61 9.05 1.11
N PHE A 499 20.49 8.31 0.47
CA PHE A 499 20.17 7.47 -0.69
C PHE A 499 20.14 6.01 -0.27
N VAL A 500 19.03 5.33 -0.52
CA VAL A 500 18.85 3.92 -0.25
C VAL A 500 17.98 3.28 -1.32
N PRO A 501 18.37 2.15 -1.92
CA PRO A 501 17.49 1.39 -2.78
C PRO A 501 16.34 0.75 -2.01
N ASP A 502 15.18 0.57 -2.69
CA ASP A 502 14.07 -0.23 -2.17
C ASP A 502 14.35 -1.73 -2.21
N HIS A 503 14.99 -2.19 -3.25
CA HIS A 503 15.48 -3.57 -3.45
C HIS A 503 16.55 -3.62 -4.55
N VAL A 504 17.04 -4.81 -4.89
CA VAL A 504 17.83 -5.05 -6.09
C VAL A 504 16.91 -5.62 -7.17
N GLY A 505 16.89 -5.02 -8.34
CA GLY A 505 16.11 -5.47 -9.49
C GLY A 505 16.94 -5.61 -10.76
N GLY A 506 16.32 -5.94 -11.84
CA GLY A 506 16.72 -6.28 -13.20
C GLY A 506 18.02 -5.77 -13.87
N TYR A 507 19.05 -5.39 -13.13
CA TYR A 507 20.32 -4.93 -13.69
C TYR A 507 21.17 -6.07 -14.30
N LYS A 508 20.95 -7.32 -13.88
CA LYS A 508 21.50 -8.55 -14.46
C LYS A 508 20.35 -9.43 -14.98
N GLU A 509 20.62 -10.23 -16.02
CA GLU A 509 19.59 -11.07 -16.65
C GLU A 509 19.07 -12.19 -15.75
N HIS A 510 19.95 -12.77 -14.95
CA HIS A 510 19.62 -13.88 -14.06
C HIS A 510 20.17 -13.62 -12.66
N LEU A 511 19.32 -13.03 -11.81
CA LEU A 511 19.56 -12.92 -10.38
C LEU A 511 18.71 -13.95 -9.65
N ASP A 512 19.32 -15.04 -9.20
CA ASP A 512 18.65 -16.04 -8.37
C ASP A 512 18.26 -15.43 -7.02
N ASN A 513 17.06 -15.74 -6.55
CA ASN A 513 16.59 -15.32 -5.23
C ASN A 513 17.40 -15.97 -4.09
N GLY A 514 18.08 -17.09 -4.34
CA GLY A 514 19.02 -17.74 -3.43
C GLY A 514 20.41 -17.10 -3.41
N ASP A 515 20.70 -16.11 -4.26
CA ASP A 515 21.99 -15.42 -4.26
C ASP A 515 21.95 -14.21 -3.30
N ARG A 516 22.87 -14.20 -2.33
CA ARG A 516 23.03 -13.09 -1.37
C ARG A 516 23.27 -11.75 -2.08
N SER A 517 23.92 -11.71 -3.23
CA SER A 517 24.20 -10.47 -3.96
C SER A 517 22.93 -9.74 -4.39
N ARG A 518 21.79 -10.47 -4.52
CA ARG A 518 20.48 -9.92 -4.82
C ARG A 518 19.93 -9.00 -3.71
N TYR A 519 20.51 -9.02 -2.53
CA TYR A 519 20.06 -8.21 -1.40
C TYR A 519 21.07 -7.14 -0.99
N GLN A 520 22.26 -7.13 -1.57
CA GLN A 520 23.29 -6.16 -1.23
C GLN A 520 23.06 -4.83 -1.95
N ILE A 521 22.75 -3.80 -1.17
CA ILE A 521 22.44 -2.44 -1.62
C ILE A 521 23.39 -1.44 -0.95
N PRO A 522 23.66 -0.27 -1.57
CA PRO A 522 24.39 0.81 -0.89
C PRO A 522 23.43 1.60 0.00
N LEU A 523 23.95 2.10 1.14
CA LEU A 523 23.34 3.19 1.89
C LEU A 523 24.34 4.35 1.89
N ILE A 524 23.93 5.48 1.32
CA ILE A 524 24.80 6.66 1.15
C ILE A 524 24.17 7.85 1.84
N LEU A 525 24.93 8.54 2.68
CA LEU A 525 24.52 9.78 3.33
C LEU A 525 25.43 10.91 2.88
N THR A 526 24.84 12.08 2.58
CA THR A 526 25.55 13.31 2.21
C THR A 526 24.78 14.54 2.70
N GLY A 527 25.29 15.71 2.40
CA GLY A 527 24.71 16.99 2.84
C GLY A 527 25.61 17.67 3.86
N GLY A 528 25.38 18.93 4.13
CA GLY A 528 26.18 19.69 5.09
C GLY A 528 25.93 19.32 6.55
N ALA A 529 24.92 18.51 6.83
CA ALA A 529 24.61 18.01 8.16
C ALA A 529 25.49 16.83 8.61
N ILE A 530 26.23 16.16 7.70
CA ILE A 530 27.14 15.07 8.08
C ILE A 530 28.40 15.63 8.79
N ALA A 531 28.95 14.86 9.73
CA ALA A 531 30.14 15.28 10.46
C ALA A 531 31.39 15.28 9.55
N HIS A 532 31.65 14.15 8.89
CA HIS A 532 32.77 13.99 7.95
C HIS A 532 32.55 12.78 7.05
N PRO A 533 33.16 12.73 5.84
CA PRO A 533 33.10 11.56 4.96
C PRO A 533 33.74 10.32 5.60
N MET A 534 33.12 9.15 5.41
CA MET A 534 33.65 7.87 5.91
C MET A 534 33.06 6.65 5.20
N LYS A 535 33.75 5.51 5.27
CA LYS A 535 33.26 4.21 4.87
C LYS A 535 32.96 3.35 6.09
N ILE A 536 31.71 2.94 6.25
CA ILE A 536 31.24 2.12 7.38
C ILE A 536 31.06 0.68 6.89
N LYS A 537 31.75 -0.26 7.55
CA LYS A 537 31.74 -1.70 7.23
C LYS A 537 30.78 -2.50 8.12
N LEU A 538 29.95 -1.83 8.92
CA LEU A 538 28.97 -2.51 9.77
C LEU A 538 27.87 -3.16 8.92
N ILE A 539 27.44 -4.36 9.33
CA ILE A 539 26.33 -5.04 8.69
C ILE A 539 25.01 -4.48 9.21
N GLY A 540 24.14 -4.12 8.29
CA GLY A 540 22.78 -3.66 8.60
C GLY A 540 21.85 -3.90 7.42
N SER A 541 20.57 -3.64 7.63
CA SER A 541 19.53 -3.74 6.61
C SER A 541 18.53 -2.59 6.70
N GLN A 542 17.68 -2.46 5.71
CA GLN A 542 16.77 -1.34 5.53
C GLN A 542 15.94 -0.99 6.78
N GLN A 543 15.43 -2.00 7.51
CA GLN A 543 14.68 -1.75 8.74
C GLN A 543 15.51 -1.03 9.82
N ASP A 544 16.83 -1.09 9.77
CA ASP A 544 17.71 -0.46 10.75
C ASP A 544 17.89 1.05 10.54
N ILE A 545 17.44 1.58 9.39
CA ILE A 545 17.49 3.02 9.09
C ILE A 545 16.68 3.80 10.13
N ALA A 546 15.50 3.30 10.51
CA ALA A 546 14.62 4.02 11.42
C ALA A 546 15.27 4.30 12.78
N ALA A 547 15.72 3.26 13.49
CA ALA A 547 16.37 3.43 14.79
C ALA A 547 17.70 4.20 14.66
N THR A 548 18.48 3.98 13.59
CA THR A 548 19.74 4.69 13.38
C THR A 548 19.52 6.19 13.16
N LEU A 549 18.57 6.58 12.31
CA LEU A 549 18.26 7.98 12.04
C LEU A 549 17.68 8.68 13.27
N LEU A 550 16.69 8.04 13.92
CA LEU A 550 16.05 8.61 15.11
C LEU A 550 17.03 8.73 16.28
N GLY A 551 17.89 7.73 16.50
CA GLY A 551 18.96 7.78 17.51
C GLY A 551 19.94 8.91 17.25
N GLN A 552 20.37 9.16 16.00
CA GLN A 552 21.24 10.30 15.66
C GLN A 552 20.58 11.66 15.95
N LEU A 553 19.25 11.74 15.90
CA LEU A 553 18.46 12.95 16.19
C LEU A 553 18.04 13.05 17.66
N GLY A 554 18.41 12.09 18.51
CA GLY A 554 17.98 12.03 19.90
C GLY A 554 16.47 11.87 20.05
N VAL A 555 15.84 11.10 19.16
CA VAL A 555 14.40 10.79 19.16
C VAL A 555 14.20 9.37 19.64
N GLU A 556 13.29 9.18 20.59
CA GLU A 556 12.92 7.85 21.10
C GLU A 556 12.35 6.96 19.97
N HIS A 557 12.80 5.71 19.93
CA HIS A 557 12.44 4.75 18.87
C HIS A 557 12.12 3.34 19.39
N LYS A 558 11.69 3.23 20.64
CA LYS A 558 11.32 1.92 21.26
C LYS A 558 10.18 1.20 20.56
N ASP A 559 9.29 1.94 19.88
CA ASP A 559 8.18 1.36 19.11
C ASP A 559 8.66 0.60 17.87
N PHE A 560 9.89 0.83 17.42
CA PHE A 560 10.49 0.17 16.27
C PHE A 560 11.13 -1.17 16.67
N LEU A 561 10.32 -2.11 17.12
CA LEU A 561 10.73 -3.38 17.73
C LEU A 561 11.82 -4.16 16.94
N PHE A 562 11.78 -4.12 15.61
CA PHE A 562 12.68 -4.85 14.71
C PHE A 562 13.84 -4.02 14.19
N SER A 563 13.84 -2.71 14.44
CA SER A 563 14.88 -1.79 14.02
C SER A 563 15.91 -1.61 15.14
N LYS A 564 17.19 -1.60 14.78
CA LYS A 564 18.28 -1.38 15.73
C LYS A 564 19.18 -0.25 15.26
N ASN A 565 19.72 0.52 16.18
CA ASN A 565 20.71 1.55 15.86
C ASN A 565 22.02 0.89 15.45
N MET A 566 22.33 0.89 14.16
CA MET A 566 23.55 0.26 13.60
C MET A 566 24.84 0.89 14.14
N LEU A 567 24.79 2.11 14.60
CA LEU A 567 25.94 2.89 15.05
C LEU A 567 26.17 2.81 16.57
N SER A 568 25.30 2.13 17.32
CA SER A 568 25.51 1.85 18.74
C SER A 568 26.36 0.60 18.91
N ASP A 569 27.36 0.64 19.80
CA ASP A 569 28.19 -0.51 20.13
C ASP A 569 27.40 -1.65 20.80
N ALA A 570 26.31 -1.30 21.48
CA ALA A 570 25.46 -2.26 22.18
C ALA A 570 24.59 -3.10 21.24
N THR A 571 24.52 -2.80 19.93
CA THR A 571 23.65 -3.50 18.98
C THR A 571 24.38 -4.56 18.17
N PRO A 572 23.82 -5.80 18.07
CA PRO A 572 24.36 -6.85 17.21
C PRO A 572 24.36 -6.45 15.73
N LYS A 573 25.43 -6.78 15.02
CA LYS A 573 25.61 -6.43 13.61
C LYS A 573 25.18 -7.60 12.72
N PHE A 574 23.98 -7.53 12.18
CA PHE A 574 23.44 -8.50 11.23
C PHE A 574 22.42 -7.84 10.29
N ALA A 575 22.14 -8.48 9.17
CA ALA A 575 21.06 -8.16 8.27
C ALA A 575 20.08 -9.34 8.19
N PHE A 576 18.79 -9.04 8.17
CA PHE A 576 17.71 -9.99 7.92
C PHE A 576 16.98 -9.60 6.63
N PHE A 577 16.66 -10.59 5.80
CA PHE A 577 15.87 -10.39 4.59
C PHE A 577 14.96 -11.58 4.30
N THR A 578 13.95 -11.37 3.47
CA THR A 578 13.00 -12.42 3.08
C THR A 578 12.97 -12.63 1.58
N VAL A 579 12.76 -13.88 1.21
CA VAL A 579 12.50 -14.36 -0.14
C VAL A 579 11.13 -15.02 -0.14
N ASN A 580 10.58 -15.40 -1.29
CA ASN A 580 9.36 -16.21 -1.33
C ASN A 580 9.58 -17.52 -0.57
N ASP A 581 8.78 -17.75 0.46
CA ASP A 581 8.83 -18.91 1.37
C ASP A 581 10.20 -19.17 2.05
N ALA A 582 11.09 -18.16 2.10
CA ALA A 582 12.40 -18.32 2.71
C ALA A 582 12.83 -17.05 3.46
N PHE A 583 13.83 -17.15 4.34
CA PHE A 583 14.52 -16.02 4.92
C PHE A 583 16.03 -16.14 4.79
N GLY A 584 16.70 -15.01 4.84
CA GLY A 584 18.16 -14.94 4.93
C GLY A 584 18.64 -14.13 6.12
N VAL A 585 19.79 -14.51 6.66
CA VAL A 585 20.50 -13.78 7.71
C VAL A 585 21.98 -13.66 7.34
N VAL A 586 22.51 -12.44 7.40
CA VAL A 586 23.94 -12.16 7.20
C VAL A 586 24.51 -11.61 8.50
N SER A 587 25.55 -12.22 9.03
CA SER A 587 26.31 -11.76 10.19
C SER A 587 27.80 -11.89 9.93
N GLU A 588 28.65 -11.50 10.88
CA GLU A 588 30.11 -11.70 10.78
C GLU A 588 30.48 -13.19 10.77
N GLU A 589 29.73 -14.02 11.49
CA GLU A 589 29.98 -15.45 11.62
C GLU A 589 29.59 -16.23 10.38
N ASN A 590 28.44 -15.88 9.78
CA ASN A 590 27.99 -16.61 8.62
C ASN A 590 26.86 -15.90 7.84
N SER A 591 26.67 -16.31 6.58
CA SER A 591 25.52 -15.94 5.74
C SER A 591 24.69 -17.18 5.45
N LEU A 592 23.40 -17.09 5.73
CA LEU A 592 22.43 -18.19 5.63
C LEU A 592 21.24 -17.79 4.77
N ILE A 593 20.73 -18.74 3.96
CA ILE A 593 19.37 -18.71 3.40
C ILE A 593 18.67 -20.01 3.75
N PHE A 594 17.50 -19.92 4.36
CA PHE A 594 16.70 -21.05 4.83
C PHE A 594 15.32 -21.05 4.18
N ASP A 595 14.96 -22.17 3.55
CA ASP A 595 13.65 -22.38 2.95
C ASP A 595 12.64 -22.85 4.00
N ASN A 596 11.59 -22.10 4.19
CA ASN A 596 10.58 -22.34 5.23
C ASN A 596 9.66 -23.52 4.88
N LYS A 597 9.43 -23.77 3.59
CA LYS A 597 8.52 -24.80 3.10
C LYS A 597 9.15 -26.18 3.16
N SER A 598 10.35 -26.32 2.61
CA SER A 598 11.10 -27.58 2.66
C SER A 598 11.83 -27.81 3.98
N LYS A 599 11.92 -26.76 4.84
CA LYS A 599 12.71 -26.73 6.09
C LYS A 599 14.19 -27.09 5.86
N LYS A 600 14.74 -26.67 4.70
CA LYS A 600 16.13 -26.95 4.30
C LYS A 600 16.95 -25.66 4.21
N VAL A 601 18.23 -25.82 4.49
CA VAL A 601 19.23 -24.77 4.24
C VAL A 601 19.54 -24.76 2.74
N LEU A 602 19.35 -23.60 2.09
CA LEU A 602 19.69 -23.38 0.68
C LEU A 602 21.12 -22.86 0.51
N TYR A 603 21.57 -22.05 1.48
CA TYR A 603 22.89 -21.46 1.47
C TYR A 603 23.37 -21.29 2.92
N ASP A 604 24.62 -21.67 3.19
CA ASP A 604 25.25 -21.52 4.49
C ASP A 604 26.77 -21.41 4.30
N LYS A 605 27.33 -20.22 4.41
CA LYS A 605 28.76 -19.94 4.27
C LYS A 605 29.26 -18.99 5.33
N GLY A 606 30.38 -19.33 5.97
CA GLY A 606 31.06 -18.51 6.97
C GLY A 606 31.95 -19.33 7.89
N THR A 607 32.40 -18.70 8.98
CA THR A 607 33.27 -19.32 9.97
C THR A 607 32.52 -20.26 10.93
N LYS A 608 31.19 -20.06 11.09
CA LYS A 608 30.33 -20.85 11.98
C LYS A 608 29.08 -21.34 11.21
N PRO A 609 29.16 -22.43 10.42
CA PRO A 609 28.00 -22.99 9.74
C PRO A 609 26.85 -23.29 10.71
N GLY A 610 25.61 -23.03 10.29
CA GLY A 610 24.40 -23.24 11.10
C GLY A 610 24.11 -22.17 12.14
N TYR A 611 25.05 -21.25 12.43
CA TYR A 611 24.91 -20.24 13.49
C TYR A 611 23.62 -19.41 13.36
N ASN A 612 23.22 -19.04 12.15
CA ASN A 612 22.07 -18.18 11.90
C ASN A 612 20.74 -18.93 11.70
N ILE A 613 20.69 -20.29 11.76
CA ILE A 613 19.45 -21.05 11.55
C ILE A 613 18.40 -20.68 12.64
N LYS A 614 18.70 -21.01 13.89
CA LYS A 614 17.78 -20.70 15.01
C LYS A 614 17.52 -19.20 15.19
N ARG A 615 18.51 -18.36 14.91
CA ARG A 615 18.40 -16.91 14.99
C ARG A 615 17.37 -16.38 13.98
N GLY A 616 17.47 -16.78 12.71
CA GLY A 616 16.53 -16.38 11.68
C GLY A 616 15.13 -16.96 11.89
N GLN A 617 15.02 -18.21 12.35
CA GLN A 617 13.76 -18.83 12.73
C GLN A 617 13.06 -18.07 13.85
N ALA A 618 13.77 -17.74 14.92
CA ALA A 618 13.23 -16.98 16.05
C ALA A 618 12.81 -15.55 15.61
N TYR A 619 13.61 -14.90 14.76
CA TYR A 619 13.31 -13.58 14.23
C TYR A 619 12.03 -13.60 13.36
N LEU A 620 11.89 -14.57 12.45
CA LEU A 620 10.71 -14.71 11.62
C LEU A 620 9.46 -15.09 12.42
N GLN A 621 9.59 -16.00 13.38
CA GLN A 621 8.49 -16.36 14.29
C GLN A 621 8.01 -15.14 15.07
N LYS A 622 8.94 -14.34 15.63
CA LYS A 622 8.59 -13.10 16.35
C LYS A 622 7.93 -12.06 15.46
N LEU A 623 8.32 -11.96 14.19
CA LEU A 623 7.69 -11.09 13.21
C LEU A 623 6.22 -11.48 12.99
N TYR A 624 5.93 -12.78 12.89
CA TYR A 624 4.57 -13.26 12.68
C TYR A 624 3.72 -13.19 13.96
N ASP A 625 4.31 -13.38 15.14
CA ASP A 625 3.64 -13.09 16.41
C ASP A 625 3.18 -11.62 16.48
N ASP A 626 4.05 -10.69 16.10
CA ASP A 626 3.74 -9.25 16.09
C ASP A 626 2.68 -8.89 15.05
N ILE A 627 2.76 -9.45 13.82
CA ILE A 627 1.74 -9.24 12.78
C ILE A 627 0.37 -9.75 13.24
N SER A 628 0.30 -10.86 13.94
CA SER A 628 -0.97 -11.44 14.39
C SER A 628 -1.71 -10.53 15.37
N THR A 629 -0.98 -9.69 16.11
CA THR A 629 -1.54 -8.77 17.10
C THR A 629 -1.88 -7.38 16.56
N LYS A 630 -1.51 -7.08 15.31
CA LYS A 630 -1.86 -5.83 14.61
C LYS A 630 -3.20 -6.01 13.87
#